data_276e7c1707b535ba526b1080868b61dd
#
_entry.id   276e7c1707b535ba526b1080868b61dd
#
_cell.length_a   1.000
_cell.length_b   1.000
_cell.length_c   1.000
_cell.angle_alpha   90.00
_cell.angle_beta   90.00
_cell.angle_gamma   90.00
#
_symmetry.space_group_name_H-M   'P 1'
#
loop_
_entity.id
_entity.type
_entity.pdbx_description
1 polymer ?
#
loop_
_entity_poly.entity_id
_entity_poly.type
_entity_poly.pdbx_seq_one_letter_code
_entity_poly.pdbx_strand_id
1 'polypeptide(L)'
;MSRSITSVKTFVEYIMKLREDSLSKGLSSYQWFFRGQENSKWSVYPNVFRNDGVAKEHQIIQSALRQNPFEFQNKNDFEILTKLQHYGLGTRLVDVTLNPLVALYFASAESIEYKENKNSQFSKEEKDGSVFVKYAPWHATNELCIRIASAIPFLEIDHSWTTTTLISELRKARVISEDEQATLERDDCKLLIEYLQSSYFVVSSHSNERLIRQSGAFIIPTFINFSDNTNIKLSLISKSFDSINEMFSDEVITIPAKNKKAIREELDFFNINEATLFPELEHQMTYIKQRNVIDVGAVPSFVRYRNIVQSEDNDCDFNDKMPNVERIVNAVAGTLSKDTLNTLVSNIKDLTSYVDWKQKDVVRSQIKTTCRRILQEELSSNDSMQMAQLILDNLLSPTDEFSIIELEV
;
A
#
# COMPACT_ATOMS: atom_id res chain seq x y z
N MET A 1 34.08 -3.30 1.33
CA MET A 1 33.57 -4.70 1.34
C MET A 1 32.11 -4.65 1.74
N SER A 2 31.20 -5.17 0.92
CA SER A 2 29.79 -5.21 1.28
C SER A 2 29.60 -6.13 2.50
N ARG A 3 28.90 -5.64 3.52
CA ARG A 3 28.63 -6.41 4.73
C ARG A 3 27.45 -7.35 4.47
N SER A 4 27.62 -8.63 4.83
CA SER A 4 26.56 -9.62 4.70
C SER A 4 25.77 -9.75 6.02
N ILE A 5 24.45 -9.64 5.96
CA ILE A 5 23.53 -9.71 7.10
C ILE A 5 22.68 -10.99 6.97
N THR A 6 22.52 -11.70 8.09
CA THR A 6 21.84 -13.02 8.12
C THR A 6 20.59 -13.08 8.98
N SER A 7 20.28 -12.02 9.75
CA SER A 7 19.09 -11.92 10.62
C SER A 7 18.69 -10.46 10.85
N VAL A 8 17.45 -10.23 11.28
CA VAL A 8 16.96 -8.89 11.68
C VAL A 8 17.81 -8.33 12.82
N LYS A 9 18.19 -9.15 13.80
CA LYS A 9 19.04 -8.74 14.92
C LYS A 9 20.36 -8.15 14.43
N THR A 10 21.10 -8.88 13.60
CA THR A 10 22.40 -8.41 13.09
C THR A 10 22.29 -7.18 12.21
N PHE A 11 21.17 -7.03 11.50
CA PHE A 11 20.86 -5.83 10.74
C PHE A 11 20.66 -4.61 11.63
N VAL A 12 19.79 -4.73 12.66
CA VAL A 12 19.50 -3.64 13.59
C VAL A 12 20.76 -3.20 14.35
N GLU A 13 21.55 -4.13 14.86
CA GLU A 13 22.83 -3.85 15.51
C GLU A 13 23.77 -3.03 14.61
N TYR A 14 23.80 -3.37 13.34
CA TYR A 14 24.65 -2.65 12.37
C TYR A 14 24.12 -1.24 12.08
N ILE A 15 22.80 -1.08 11.86
CA ILE A 15 22.20 0.25 11.64
C ILE A 15 22.41 1.15 12.85
N MET A 16 22.26 0.61 14.06
CA MET A 16 22.50 1.39 15.29
C MET A 16 23.95 1.86 15.39
N LYS A 17 24.91 1.02 15.02
CA LYS A 17 26.32 1.42 14.97
C LYS A 17 26.55 2.56 13.95
N LEU A 18 26.00 2.47 12.73
CA LEU A 18 26.10 3.56 11.74
C LEU A 18 25.48 4.87 12.27
N ARG A 19 24.38 4.77 13.01
CA ARG A 19 23.75 5.92 13.64
C ARG A 19 24.67 6.56 14.69
N GLU A 20 25.27 5.78 15.55
CA GLU A 20 26.20 6.28 16.58
C GLU A 20 27.39 7.00 15.95
N ASP A 21 28.01 6.43 14.91
CA ASP A 21 29.11 7.01 14.15
C ASP A 21 28.74 8.36 13.51
N SER A 22 27.45 8.56 13.17
CA SER A 22 26.96 9.81 12.55
C SER A 22 26.53 10.88 13.54
N LEU A 23 26.10 10.51 14.76
CA LEU A 23 25.70 11.48 15.79
C LEU A 23 26.82 12.47 16.13
N SER A 24 28.08 12.08 15.96
CA SER A 24 29.22 12.97 16.14
C SER A 24 29.29 14.10 15.10
N LYS A 25 28.54 14.01 13.99
CA LYS A 25 28.51 15.00 12.90
C LYS A 25 27.45 16.10 13.08
N GLY A 26 26.48 15.92 13.98
CA GLY A 26 25.59 16.96 14.54
C GLY A 26 24.77 17.81 13.56
N LEU A 27 24.37 17.28 12.39
CA LEU A 27 23.66 18.05 11.37
C LEU A 27 22.14 17.85 11.48
N SER A 28 21.43 18.86 11.97
CA SER A 28 19.96 18.81 12.21
C SER A 28 19.12 18.67 10.94
N SER A 29 19.66 19.05 9.78
CA SER A 29 18.98 18.95 8.48
C SER A 29 19.23 17.62 7.74
N TYR A 30 19.89 16.66 8.39
CA TYR A 30 20.21 15.38 7.79
C TYR A 30 19.30 14.28 8.31
N GLN A 31 18.98 13.31 7.43
CA GLN A 31 18.14 12.15 7.72
C GLN A 31 18.75 10.91 7.14
N TRP A 32 18.44 9.74 7.73
CA TRP A 32 18.76 8.45 7.18
C TRP A 32 17.72 8.03 6.15
N PHE A 33 18.20 7.61 4.98
CA PHE A 33 17.40 7.05 3.90
C PHE A 33 17.86 5.64 3.58
N PHE A 34 16.90 4.78 3.34
CA PHE A 34 17.13 3.37 3.05
C PHE A 34 16.38 2.97 1.79
N ARG A 35 16.98 2.05 1.01
CA ARG A 35 16.31 1.42 -0.11
C ARG A 35 16.63 -0.05 -0.15
N GLY A 36 15.61 -0.93 -0.15
CA GLY A 36 15.75 -2.37 -0.35
C GLY A 36 15.53 -2.76 -1.79
N GLN A 37 16.37 -3.65 -2.30
CA GLN A 37 16.21 -4.30 -3.60
C GLN A 37 16.39 -5.81 -3.45
N GLU A 38 15.48 -6.58 -4.04
CA GLU A 38 15.49 -8.05 -3.97
C GLU A 38 16.61 -8.71 -4.77
N ASN A 39 17.24 -7.98 -5.70
CA ASN A 39 18.35 -8.44 -6.48
C ASN A 39 19.53 -7.47 -6.36
N SER A 40 20.63 -7.92 -5.78
CA SER A 40 21.83 -7.12 -5.53
C SER A 40 22.58 -6.67 -6.79
N LYS A 41 22.23 -7.24 -7.95
CA LYS A 41 22.81 -6.85 -9.24
C LYS A 41 22.09 -5.68 -9.89
N TRP A 42 20.93 -5.29 -9.38
CA TRP A 42 20.20 -4.17 -9.93
C TRP A 42 20.79 -2.85 -9.49
N SER A 43 20.98 -1.95 -10.44
CA SER A 43 21.33 -0.57 -10.17
C SER A 43 20.11 0.21 -9.65
N VAL A 44 20.38 1.25 -8.86
CA VAL A 44 19.32 2.16 -8.38
C VAL A 44 19.04 3.18 -9.47
N TYR A 45 17.88 3.10 -10.09
CA TYR A 45 17.42 4.07 -11.10
C TYR A 45 15.90 4.19 -11.11
N PRO A 46 15.37 5.34 -11.57
CA PRO A 46 13.92 5.55 -11.70
C PRO A 46 13.28 4.64 -12.75
N ASN A 47 12.02 4.32 -12.54
CA ASN A 47 11.27 3.46 -13.45
C ASN A 47 11.09 4.07 -14.85
N VAL A 48 11.12 5.40 -14.98
CA VAL A 48 11.00 6.10 -16.26
C VAL A 48 12.11 5.75 -17.26
N PHE A 49 13.27 5.26 -16.79
CA PHE A 49 14.35 4.82 -17.69
C PHE A 49 14.05 3.49 -18.40
N ARG A 50 13.03 2.77 -18.00
CA ARG A 50 12.63 1.55 -18.68
C ARG A 50 11.93 1.92 -19.99
N ASN A 51 12.26 1.22 -21.08
CA ASN A 51 11.60 1.36 -22.38
C ASN A 51 11.66 2.79 -22.98
N ASP A 52 12.80 3.48 -22.85
CA ASP A 52 13.00 4.87 -23.34
C ASP A 52 11.98 5.88 -22.78
N GLY A 53 11.49 5.62 -21.57
CA GLY A 53 10.42 6.42 -20.95
C GLY A 53 10.77 7.88 -20.73
N VAL A 54 12.05 8.23 -20.50
CA VAL A 54 12.46 9.64 -20.29
C VAL A 54 12.10 10.52 -21.48
N ALA A 55 12.33 10.06 -22.71
CA ALA A 55 11.98 10.80 -23.92
C ALA A 55 10.46 10.99 -24.10
N LYS A 56 9.66 10.15 -23.46
CA LYS A 56 8.20 10.15 -23.55
C LYS A 56 7.52 10.59 -22.25
N GLU A 57 8.29 10.93 -21.21
CA GLU A 57 7.76 11.21 -19.87
C GLU A 57 6.69 12.28 -19.90
N HIS A 58 6.97 13.42 -20.57
CA HIS A 58 6.01 14.50 -20.74
C HIS A 58 4.70 14.03 -21.39
N GLN A 59 4.77 13.31 -22.52
CA GLN A 59 3.59 12.84 -23.25
C GLN A 59 2.76 11.82 -22.43
N ILE A 60 3.43 10.96 -21.68
CA ILE A 60 2.80 9.95 -20.81
C ILE A 60 2.05 10.66 -19.69
N ILE A 61 2.68 11.64 -19.02
CA ILE A 61 2.05 12.41 -17.95
C ILE A 61 0.85 13.19 -18.49
N GLN A 62 0.99 13.91 -19.59
CA GLN A 62 -0.12 14.66 -20.22
C GLN A 62 -1.29 13.74 -20.61
N SER A 63 -1.00 12.52 -21.04
CA SER A 63 -2.04 11.54 -21.36
C SER A 63 -2.78 11.07 -20.11
N ALA A 64 -2.08 10.82 -19.01
CA ALA A 64 -2.68 10.44 -17.72
C ALA A 64 -3.57 11.55 -17.15
N LEU A 65 -3.09 12.80 -17.19
CA LEU A 65 -3.84 13.97 -16.72
C LEU A 65 -5.13 14.21 -17.52
N ARG A 66 -5.07 14.02 -18.85
CA ARG A 66 -6.26 14.16 -19.72
C ARG A 66 -7.32 13.09 -19.49
N GLN A 67 -6.90 11.86 -19.18
CA GLN A 67 -7.84 10.75 -18.94
C GLN A 67 -8.55 10.86 -17.59
N ASN A 68 -7.89 11.39 -16.57
CA ASN A 68 -8.40 11.44 -15.20
C ASN A 68 -8.20 12.83 -14.55
N PRO A 69 -8.74 13.91 -15.12
CA PRO A 69 -8.43 15.27 -14.68
C PRO A 69 -8.83 15.53 -13.22
N PHE A 70 -9.94 14.95 -12.76
CA PHE A 70 -10.44 15.14 -11.38
C PHE A 70 -9.50 14.56 -10.32
N GLU A 71 -8.76 13.51 -10.66
CA GLU A 71 -7.85 12.84 -9.73
C GLU A 71 -6.60 13.67 -9.41
N PHE A 72 -6.29 14.66 -10.25
CA PHE A 72 -5.09 15.48 -10.16
C PHE A 72 -5.38 16.94 -9.80
N GLN A 73 -6.65 17.32 -9.62
CA GLN A 73 -7.02 18.68 -9.21
C GLN A 73 -6.43 19.04 -7.84
N ASN A 74 -6.00 20.29 -7.70
CA ASN A 74 -5.43 20.86 -6.48
C ASN A 74 -4.17 20.13 -5.96
N LYS A 75 -3.45 19.44 -6.84
CA LYS A 75 -2.18 18.78 -6.53
C LYS A 75 -1.03 19.57 -7.16
N ASN A 76 0.07 19.66 -6.43
CA ASN A 76 1.32 20.16 -7.01
C ASN A 76 2.00 19.07 -7.87
N ASP A 77 3.00 19.46 -8.66
CA ASP A 77 3.70 18.56 -9.60
C ASP A 77 4.30 17.33 -8.90
N PHE A 78 4.90 17.51 -7.70
CA PHE A 78 5.44 16.41 -6.92
C PHE A 78 4.36 15.42 -6.47
N GLU A 79 3.22 15.92 -6.00
CA GLU A 79 2.08 15.07 -5.61
C GLU A 79 1.48 14.34 -6.80
N ILE A 80 1.48 14.95 -7.99
CA ILE A 80 1.05 14.29 -9.23
C ILE A 80 2.01 13.15 -9.57
N LEU A 81 3.33 13.39 -9.54
CA LEU A 81 4.34 12.36 -9.81
C LEU A 81 4.23 11.18 -8.83
N THR A 82 4.08 11.45 -7.54
CA THR A 82 3.92 10.39 -6.51
C THR A 82 2.65 9.59 -6.73
N LYS A 83 1.54 10.26 -7.09
CA LYS A 83 0.28 9.59 -7.39
C LYS A 83 0.37 8.72 -8.64
N LEU A 84 0.96 9.21 -9.72
CA LEU A 84 1.19 8.44 -10.95
C LEU A 84 2.02 7.19 -10.67
N GLN A 85 3.10 7.32 -9.89
CA GLN A 85 3.94 6.20 -9.51
C GLN A 85 3.20 5.16 -8.64
N HIS A 86 2.36 5.62 -7.72
CA HIS A 86 1.52 4.74 -6.90
C HIS A 86 0.60 3.85 -7.74
N TYR A 87 0.07 4.38 -8.84
CA TYR A 87 -0.76 3.62 -9.80
C TYR A 87 0.04 2.91 -10.89
N GLY A 88 1.35 2.75 -10.71
CA GLY A 88 2.21 1.93 -11.57
C GLY A 88 2.76 2.62 -12.82
N LEU A 89 2.51 3.92 -13.00
CA LEU A 89 3.14 4.67 -14.08
C LEU A 89 4.61 4.96 -13.71
N GLY A 90 5.55 4.61 -14.59
CA GLY A 90 6.96 4.92 -14.37
C GLY A 90 7.21 6.43 -14.35
N THR A 91 7.72 6.94 -13.23
CA THR A 91 8.13 8.35 -13.07
C THR A 91 9.63 8.44 -12.82
N ARG A 92 10.16 9.67 -12.75
CA ARG A 92 11.55 9.95 -12.38
C ARG A 92 11.85 9.77 -10.89
N LEU A 93 10.84 9.56 -10.05
CA LEU A 93 11.03 9.38 -8.62
C LEU A 93 11.64 8.00 -8.34
N VAL A 94 12.51 7.95 -7.34
CA VAL A 94 13.03 6.70 -6.77
C VAL A 94 12.51 6.56 -5.35
N ASP A 95 11.79 5.48 -5.07
CA ASP A 95 11.28 5.21 -3.72
C ASP A 95 12.44 4.91 -2.77
N VAL A 96 12.42 5.55 -1.62
CA VAL A 96 13.25 5.27 -0.46
C VAL A 96 12.37 5.28 0.78
N THR A 97 12.88 4.79 1.89
CA THR A 97 12.16 4.78 3.17
C THR A 97 13.03 5.34 4.28
N LEU A 98 12.38 5.91 5.30
CA LEU A 98 13.03 6.34 6.54
C LEU A 98 13.14 5.19 7.56
N ASN A 99 12.49 4.05 7.28
CA ASN A 99 12.49 2.88 8.15
C ASN A 99 13.41 1.78 7.61
N PRO A 100 14.53 1.47 8.29
CA PRO A 100 15.48 0.44 7.84
C PRO A 100 14.84 -0.96 7.73
N LEU A 101 13.87 -1.30 8.58
CA LEU A 101 13.21 -2.61 8.53
C LEU A 101 12.31 -2.76 7.31
N VAL A 102 11.71 -1.66 6.83
CA VAL A 102 10.97 -1.65 5.56
C VAL A 102 11.91 -1.89 4.39
N ALA A 103 13.09 -1.27 4.37
CA ALA A 103 14.09 -1.56 3.35
C ALA A 103 14.57 -3.02 3.40
N LEU A 104 14.78 -3.56 4.59
CA LEU A 104 15.14 -4.96 4.78
C LEU A 104 14.03 -5.90 4.26
N TYR A 105 12.76 -5.57 4.48
CA TYR A 105 11.63 -6.31 3.94
C TYR A 105 11.70 -6.39 2.40
N PHE A 106 11.91 -5.28 1.71
CA PHE A 106 12.03 -5.26 0.25
C PHE A 106 13.29 -6.01 -0.23
N ALA A 107 14.42 -5.88 0.47
CA ALA A 107 15.65 -6.59 0.12
C ALA A 107 15.54 -8.12 0.32
N SER A 108 14.68 -8.56 1.23
CA SER A 108 14.45 -9.98 1.51
C SER A 108 13.36 -10.61 0.64
N ALA A 109 12.78 -9.87 -0.31
CA ALA A 109 11.83 -10.43 -1.28
C ALA A 109 12.51 -11.48 -2.18
N GLU A 110 11.72 -12.47 -2.60
CA GLU A 110 12.21 -13.54 -3.48
C GLU A 110 12.52 -12.97 -4.87
N SER A 111 13.72 -13.25 -5.38
CA SER A 111 14.15 -12.88 -6.74
C SER A 111 14.80 -14.07 -7.41
N ILE A 112 14.09 -14.65 -8.36
CA ILE A 112 14.50 -15.89 -9.01
C ILE A 112 14.89 -15.61 -10.45
N GLU A 113 16.11 -16.05 -10.83
CA GLU A 113 16.54 -16.12 -12.21
C GLU A 113 16.61 -17.57 -12.67
N TYR A 114 16.10 -17.80 -13.87
CA TYR A 114 16.21 -19.10 -14.54
C TYR A 114 17.45 -19.08 -15.44
N LYS A 115 18.42 -19.96 -15.15
CA LYS A 115 19.60 -20.15 -16.00
C LYS A 115 19.47 -21.45 -16.76
N GLU A 116 19.63 -21.38 -18.07
CA GLU A 116 19.76 -22.55 -18.91
C GLU A 116 21.16 -23.16 -18.74
N ASN A 117 21.21 -24.42 -18.32
CA ASN A 117 22.44 -25.19 -18.22
C ASN A 117 22.83 -25.72 -19.60
N LYS A 118 24.09 -26.13 -19.77
CA LYS A 118 24.66 -26.70 -21.02
C LYS A 118 23.85 -27.88 -21.59
N ASN A 119 22.93 -28.46 -20.81
CA ASN A 119 22.07 -29.58 -21.21
C ASN A 119 20.63 -29.15 -21.48
N SER A 120 20.36 -27.85 -21.78
CA SER A 120 19.00 -27.28 -21.99
C SER A 120 18.04 -27.50 -20.81
N GLN A 121 18.58 -27.69 -19.60
CA GLN A 121 17.79 -27.72 -18.38
C GLN A 121 17.86 -26.37 -17.67
N PHE A 122 16.69 -25.87 -17.22
CA PHE A 122 16.63 -24.63 -16.46
C PHE A 122 16.88 -24.90 -14.97
N SER A 123 17.89 -24.24 -14.40
CA SER A 123 18.11 -24.19 -12.97
C SER A 123 17.56 -22.90 -12.38
N LYS A 124 16.87 -23.03 -11.26
CA LYS A 124 16.31 -21.90 -10.48
C LYS A 124 17.40 -21.41 -9.53
N GLU A 125 17.78 -20.14 -9.64
CA GLU A 125 18.78 -19.50 -8.77
C GLU A 125 18.13 -18.29 -8.08
N GLU A 126 18.03 -18.32 -6.75
CA GLU A 126 17.62 -17.15 -5.98
C GLU A 126 18.79 -16.18 -5.82
N LYS A 127 18.52 -14.89 -6.01
CA LYS A 127 19.53 -13.81 -5.94
C LYS A 127 19.60 -13.20 -4.55
N ASP A 128 20.82 -12.76 -4.19
CA ASP A 128 21.02 -11.95 -2.99
C ASP A 128 20.26 -10.62 -3.15
N GLY A 129 19.77 -10.07 -2.03
CA GLY A 129 19.23 -8.73 -1.97
C GLY A 129 20.25 -7.70 -1.51
N SER A 130 19.88 -6.43 -1.61
CA SER A 130 20.71 -5.32 -1.11
C SER A 130 19.87 -4.29 -0.38
N VAL A 131 20.42 -3.75 0.72
CA VAL A 131 19.93 -2.54 1.35
C VAL A 131 20.96 -1.44 1.16
N PHE A 132 20.56 -0.38 0.48
CA PHE A 132 21.31 0.84 0.29
C PHE A 132 21.02 1.80 1.44
N VAL A 133 22.05 2.41 2.00
CA VAL A 133 21.95 3.28 3.19
C VAL A 133 22.62 4.61 2.87
N LYS A 134 21.94 5.72 3.17
CA LYS A 134 22.49 7.06 2.99
C LYS A 134 22.07 7.98 4.13
N TYR A 135 23.02 8.73 4.67
CA TYR A 135 22.79 9.85 5.56
C TYR A 135 22.97 11.14 4.76
N ALA A 136 21.88 11.86 4.51
CA ALA A 136 21.87 12.99 3.57
C ALA A 136 20.94 14.11 4.04
N PRO A 137 21.11 15.35 3.54
CA PRO A 137 20.15 16.41 3.75
C PRO A 137 18.81 16.02 3.15
N TRP A 138 17.73 16.38 3.81
CA TRP A 138 16.36 16.18 3.33
C TRP A 138 15.74 17.52 2.91
N HIS A 139 14.82 17.45 1.98
CA HIS A 139 14.10 18.60 1.44
C HIS A 139 12.61 18.43 1.57
N ALA A 140 11.90 19.52 1.82
CA ALA A 140 10.45 19.57 1.78
C ALA A 140 9.94 19.82 0.35
N THR A 141 8.72 19.37 0.05
CA THR A 141 8.14 19.49 -1.30
C THR A 141 7.92 20.93 -1.78
N ASN A 142 7.85 21.90 -0.87
CA ASN A 142 7.64 23.32 -1.16
C ASN A 142 8.95 24.09 -1.38
N GLU A 143 10.11 23.50 -1.20
CA GLU A 143 11.39 24.15 -1.48
C GLU A 143 11.56 24.44 -2.98
N LEU A 144 12.19 25.55 -3.32
CA LEU A 144 12.31 26.01 -4.70
C LEU A 144 12.98 24.98 -5.62
N CYS A 145 14.07 24.35 -5.18
CA CYS A 145 14.75 23.30 -5.93
C CYS A 145 13.85 22.09 -6.22
N ILE A 146 12.99 21.70 -5.26
CA ILE A 146 12.06 20.57 -5.42
C ILE A 146 10.90 20.93 -6.34
N ARG A 147 10.35 22.14 -6.24
CA ARG A 147 9.31 22.61 -7.15
C ARG A 147 9.81 22.63 -8.58
N ILE A 148 11.03 23.15 -8.80
CA ILE A 148 11.66 23.15 -10.14
C ILE A 148 11.89 21.72 -10.64
N ALA A 149 12.54 20.86 -9.85
CA ALA A 149 12.81 19.47 -10.23
C ALA A 149 11.53 18.70 -10.57
N SER A 150 10.44 18.95 -9.82
CA SER A 150 9.14 18.31 -10.04
C SER A 150 8.43 18.80 -11.28
N ALA A 151 8.64 20.05 -11.67
CA ALA A 151 8.01 20.66 -12.86
C ALA A 151 8.64 20.19 -14.19
N ILE A 152 9.91 19.81 -14.18
CA ILE A 152 10.64 19.40 -15.40
C ILE A 152 9.88 18.40 -16.28
N PRO A 153 9.31 17.30 -15.77
CA PRO A 153 8.59 16.33 -16.59
C PRO A 153 7.26 16.84 -17.18
N PHE A 154 6.75 17.96 -16.68
CA PHE A 154 5.55 18.60 -17.21
C PHE A 154 5.86 19.62 -18.33
N LEU A 155 7.12 19.90 -18.59
CA LEU A 155 7.56 20.81 -19.63
C LEU A 155 8.03 20.03 -20.86
N GLU A 156 7.68 20.53 -22.05
CA GLU A 156 8.13 19.95 -23.32
C GLU A 156 9.49 20.57 -23.71
N ILE A 157 10.54 20.11 -23.01
CA ILE A 157 11.89 20.63 -23.19
C ILE A 157 12.49 20.12 -24.49
N ASP A 158 12.92 21.02 -25.38
CA ASP A 158 13.66 20.68 -26.57
C ASP A 158 15.15 21.12 -26.49
N HIS A 159 15.95 20.68 -27.47
CA HIS A 159 17.39 20.94 -27.52
C HIS A 159 17.75 22.42 -27.80
N SER A 160 16.79 23.26 -28.13
CA SER A 160 16.99 24.70 -28.35
C SER A 160 16.88 25.51 -27.05
N TRP A 161 16.37 24.94 -26.00
CA TRP A 161 16.14 25.65 -24.74
C TRP A 161 17.44 26.07 -24.08
N THR A 162 17.41 27.25 -23.51
CA THR A 162 18.46 27.79 -22.63
C THR A 162 17.96 27.89 -21.21
N THR A 163 18.85 28.17 -20.25
CA THR A 163 18.45 28.43 -18.84
C THR A 163 17.41 29.55 -18.73
N THR A 164 17.57 30.65 -19.52
CA THR A 164 16.60 31.74 -19.53
C THR A 164 15.25 31.33 -20.10
N THR A 165 15.23 30.50 -21.13
CA THR A 165 13.99 29.91 -21.65
C THR A 165 13.30 29.08 -20.59
N LEU A 166 14.03 28.21 -19.89
CA LEU A 166 13.48 27.39 -18.82
C LEU A 166 12.90 28.25 -17.70
N ILE A 167 13.60 29.28 -17.24
CA ILE A 167 13.11 30.23 -16.23
C ILE A 167 11.77 30.83 -16.66
N SER A 168 11.70 31.31 -17.93
CA SER A 168 10.47 31.88 -18.48
C SER A 168 9.31 30.87 -18.47
N GLU A 169 9.54 29.63 -18.87
CA GLU A 169 8.50 28.58 -18.87
C GLU A 169 8.08 28.19 -17.47
N LEU A 170 9.01 28.06 -16.51
CA LEU A 170 8.69 27.84 -15.08
C LEU A 170 7.82 28.98 -14.52
N ARG A 171 8.08 30.23 -14.94
CA ARG A 171 7.27 31.40 -14.55
C ARG A 171 5.87 31.34 -15.14
N LYS A 172 5.75 31.04 -16.44
CA LYS A 172 4.46 30.83 -17.11
C LYS A 172 3.63 29.73 -16.49
N ALA A 173 4.28 28.62 -16.12
CA ALA A 173 3.68 27.49 -15.43
C ALA A 173 3.36 27.78 -13.93
N ARG A 174 3.69 28.98 -13.42
CA ARG A 174 3.51 29.41 -12.03
C ARG A 174 4.25 28.52 -11.00
N VAL A 175 5.31 27.88 -11.42
CA VAL A 175 6.20 27.11 -10.55
C VAL A 175 7.04 28.03 -9.68
N ILE A 176 7.45 29.18 -10.21
CA ILE A 176 8.26 30.19 -9.54
C ILE A 176 7.56 31.55 -9.51
N SER A 177 7.83 32.34 -8.47
CA SER A 177 7.39 33.72 -8.33
C SER A 177 8.29 34.68 -9.14
N GLU A 178 7.93 35.95 -9.18
CA GLU A 178 8.72 37.00 -9.83
C GLU A 178 10.06 37.25 -9.11
N ASP A 179 10.03 37.24 -7.78
CA ASP A 179 11.25 37.40 -6.95
C ASP A 179 12.20 36.21 -7.10
N GLU A 180 11.62 35.00 -7.18
CA GLU A 180 12.39 33.77 -7.43
C GLU A 180 13.00 33.76 -8.82
N GLN A 181 12.26 34.24 -9.85
CA GLN A 181 12.80 34.44 -11.19
C GLN A 181 14.02 35.36 -11.17
N ALA A 182 13.87 36.56 -10.58
CA ALA A 182 14.96 37.50 -10.47
C ALA A 182 16.19 36.92 -9.71
N THR A 183 15.96 36.03 -8.76
CA THR A 183 17.04 35.35 -8.04
C THR A 183 17.74 34.31 -8.89
N LEU A 184 16.98 33.52 -9.68
CA LEU A 184 17.53 32.48 -10.55
C LEU A 184 18.29 33.06 -11.78
N GLU A 185 17.95 34.26 -12.22
CA GLU A 185 18.61 34.94 -13.33
C GLU A 185 19.95 35.57 -12.93
N ARG A 186 20.28 35.68 -11.65
CA ARG A 186 21.55 36.22 -11.16
C ARG A 186 22.73 35.32 -11.51
N ASP A 187 23.90 35.91 -11.62
CA ASP A 187 25.19 35.21 -11.79
C ASP A 187 25.14 34.15 -12.92
N ASP A 188 24.62 34.54 -14.08
CA ASP A 188 24.48 33.66 -15.25
C ASP A 188 23.68 32.35 -14.94
N CYS A 189 22.63 32.49 -14.16
CA CYS A 189 21.73 31.38 -13.74
C CYS A 189 22.44 30.29 -12.92
N LYS A 190 23.50 30.61 -12.22
CA LYS A 190 24.30 29.63 -11.48
C LYS A 190 23.48 28.81 -10.52
N LEU A 191 22.60 29.46 -9.75
CA LEU A 191 21.72 28.75 -8.79
C LEU A 191 20.77 27.76 -9.48
N LEU A 192 20.20 28.12 -10.63
CA LEU A 192 19.37 27.20 -11.41
C LEU A 192 20.18 25.99 -11.90
N ILE A 193 21.40 26.24 -12.38
CA ILE A 193 22.30 25.18 -12.86
C ILE A 193 22.61 24.20 -11.71
N GLU A 194 22.94 24.70 -10.53
CA GLU A 194 23.16 23.87 -9.34
C GLU A 194 21.93 23.03 -9.01
N TYR A 195 20.73 23.62 -9.06
CA TYR A 195 19.50 22.88 -8.82
C TYR A 195 19.26 21.78 -9.86
N LEU A 196 19.53 22.03 -11.13
CA LEU A 196 19.28 21.09 -12.21
C LEU A 196 20.35 19.99 -12.32
N GLN A 197 21.53 20.19 -11.75
CA GLN A 197 22.59 19.15 -11.69
C GLN A 197 22.54 18.28 -10.45
N SER A 198 21.60 18.57 -9.52
CA SER A 198 21.49 17.86 -8.27
C SER A 198 20.35 16.84 -8.30
N SER A 199 20.43 15.85 -7.42
CA SER A 199 19.33 14.97 -7.05
C SER A 199 19.05 15.13 -5.56
N TYR A 200 17.76 15.15 -5.20
CA TYR A 200 17.33 15.52 -3.87
C TYR A 200 16.60 14.39 -3.16
N PHE A 201 16.89 14.21 -1.87
CA PHE A 201 16.08 13.39 -0.97
C PHE A 201 14.90 14.22 -0.47
N VAL A 202 13.69 13.77 -0.76
CA VAL A 202 12.46 14.51 -0.46
C VAL A 202 11.63 13.72 0.54
N VAL A 203 11.31 14.37 1.65
CA VAL A 203 10.32 13.86 2.61
C VAL A 203 9.00 14.56 2.30
N SER A 204 8.05 13.82 1.74
CA SER A 204 6.73 14.35 1.43
C SER A 204 5.81 14.35 2.63
N SER A 205 4.79 15.22 2.59
CA SER A 205 3.65 15.09 3.49
C SER A 205 2.99 13.71 3.27
N HIS A 206 2.46 13.12 4.32
CA HIS A 206 1.79 11.82 4.29
C HIS A 206 0.47 11.89 3.49
N SER A 207 0.59 11.99 2.17
CA SER A 207 -0.54 12.20 1.25
C SER A 207 -1.31 10.92 0.94
N ASN A 208 -0.76 9.75 1.21
CA ASN A 208 -1.44 8.47 1.06
C ASN A 208 -1.03 7.46 2.14
N GLU A 209 -1.89 6.49 2.39
CA GLU A 209 -1.73 5.51 3.46
C GLU A 209 -0.52 4.59 3.24
N ARG A 210 -0.17 4.27 2.00
CA ARG A 210 1.00 3.46 1.67
C ARG A 210 2.30 4.16 2.05
N LEU A 211 2.43 5.47 1.77
CA LEU A 211 3.60 6.25 2.18
C LEU A 211 3.74 6.30 3.70
N ILE A 212 2.60 6.43 4.42
CA ILE A 212 2.61 6.41 5.88
C ILE A 212 3.13 5.07 6.40
N ARG A 213 2.55 3.96 5.95
CA ARG A 213 2.90 2.60 6.41
C ARG A 213 4.33 2.22 6.09
N GLN A 214 4.83 2.66 4.93
CA GLN A 214 6.19 2.38 4.49
C GLN A 214 7.21 3.43 4.97
N SER A 215 6.81 4.45 5.73
CA SER A 215 7.66 5.61 6.07
C SER A 215 8.36 6.15 4.81
N GLY A 216 7.58 6.30 3.73
CA GLY A 216 8.07 6.55 2.39
C GLY A 216 8.65 7.95 2.21
N ALA A 217 9.73 8.01 1.44
CA ALA A 217 10.36 9.22 0.94
C ALA A 217 10.84 8.96 -0.50
N PHE A 218 11.38 9.96 -1.16
CA PHE A 218 11.75 9.86 -2.56
C PHE A 218 13.11 10.49 -2.83
N ILE A 219 13.76 10.05 -3.91
CA ILE A 219 14.80 10.82 -4.57
C ILE A 219 14.21 11.37 -5.85
N ILE A 220 14.41 12.66 -6.10
CA ILE A 220 14.03 13.31 -7.35
C ILE A 220 15.26 13.83 -8.09
N PRO A 221 15.66 13.22 -9.20
CA PRO A 221 16.66 13.73 -10.13
C PRO A 221 16.00 14.62 -11.19
N THR A 222 16.73 15.56 -11.74
CA THR A 222 16.24 16.43 -12.81
C THR A 222 16.47 15.86 -14.21
N PHE A 223 17.53 15.09 -14.41
CA PHE A 223 17.99 14.54 -15.71
C PHE A 223 18.30 15.61 -16.76
N ILE A 224 18.81 16.74 -16.32
CA ILE A 224 19.24 17.82 -17.22
C ILE A 224 20.75 17.91 -17.21
N ASN A 225 21.35 17.97 -18.39
CA ASN A 225 22.74 18.27 -18.61
C ASN A 225 22.86 19.59 -19.41
N PHE A 226 24.01 20.20 -19.32
CA PHE A 226 24.31 21.46 -20.00
C PHE A 226 25.41 21.23 -21.02
N SER A 227 25.16 21.65 -22.26
CA SER A 227 26.17 21.70 -23.31
C SER A 227 26.51 23.14 -23.59
N ASP A 228 27.79 23.47 -23.40
CA ASP A 228 28.45 24.72 -23.77
C ASP A 228 28.45 25.85 -22.72
N ASN A 229 29.63 26.56 -22.66
CA ASN A 229 29.91 27.55 -21.63
C ASN A 229 29.37 28.96 -21.96
N THR A 230 28.83 29.19 -23.16
CA THR A 230 28.42 30.52 -23.61
C THR A 230 26.92 30.68 -23.90
N ASN A 231 26.26 29.60 -24.25
CA ASN A 231 24.78 29.49 -24.30
C ASN A 231 24.41 28.19 -23.63
N ILE A 232 24.07 28.27 -22.36
CA ILE A 232 23.75 27.08 -21.54
C ILE A 232 22.52 26.39 -22.11
N LYS A 233 22.77 25.49 -23.06
CA LYS A 233 21.73 24.66 -23.69
C LYS A 233 21.42 23.47 -22.81
N LEU A 234 20.13 23.23 -22.63
CA LEU A 234 19.61 22.10 -21.87
C LEU A 234 19.55 20.85 -22.74
N SER A 235 19.94 19.73 -22.18
CA SER A 235 19.70 18.42 -22.79
C SER A 235 19.19 17.44 -21.74
N LEU A 236 18.16 16.67 -22.10
CA LEU A 236 17.68 15.58 -21.24
C LEU A 236 18.67 14.43 -21.32
N ILE A 237 19.09 13.91 -20.15
CA ILE A 237 19.99 12.76 -20.05
C ILE A 237 19.16 11.49 -20.13
N SER A 238 19.26 10.76 -21.22
CA SER A 238 18.58 9.48 -21.40
C SER A 238 19.27 8.27 -20.74
N LYS A 239 20.50 8.41 -20.25
CA LYS A 239 21.34 7.29 -19.81
C LYS A 239 22.20 7.49 -18.55
N SER A 240 21.97 8.52 -17.73
CA SER A 240 22.81 8.72 -16.53
C SER A 240 22.23 7.99 -15.32
N PHE A 241 22.63 6.72 -15.13
CA PHE A 241 22.34 5.96 -13.91
C PHE A 241 23.38 6.19 -12.82
N ASP A 242 24.56 6.69 -13.19
CA ASP A 242 25.73 6.71 -12.32
C ASP A 242 25.52 7.62 -11.11
N SER A 243 24.90 8.78 -11.30
CA SER A 243 24.71 9.75 -10.22
C SER A 243 23.85 9.21 -9.05
N ILE A 244 22.78 8.42 -9.34
CA ILE A 244 21.93 7.87 -8.28
C ILE A 244 22.61 6.70 -7.59
N ASN A 245 23.31 5.85 -8.34
CA ASN A 245 24.13 4.79 -7.74
C ASN A 245 25.24 5.37 -6.86
N GLU A 246 25.89 6.43 -7.29
CA GLU A 246 26.92 7.14 -6.50
C GLU A 246 26.35 7.73 -5.20
N MET A 247 25.11 8.21 -5.20
CA MET A 247 24.45 8.70 -3.98
C MET A 247 24.36 7.64 -2.88
N PHE A 248 24.31 6.35 -3.25
CA PHE A 248 24.26 5.21 -2.31
C PHE A 248 25.59 4.43 -2.24
N SER A 249 26.69 4.96 -2.79
CA SER A 249 27.96 4.25 -2.79
C SER A 249 28.60 4.08 -1.41
N ASP A 250 28.20 4.90 -0.42
CA ASP A 250 28.83 4.93 0.90
C ASP A 250 28.60 3.64 1.69
N GLU A 251 27.39 3.08 1.61
CA GLU A 251 27.04 1.88 2.37
C GLU A 251 26.01 1.02 1.66
N VAL A 252 26.41 -0.21 1.31
CA VAL A 252 25.53 -1.23 0.72
C VAL A 252 25.64 -2.52 1.51
N ILE A 253 24.51 -2.97 2.03
CA ILE A 253 24.38 -4.17 2.86
C ILE A 253 23.82 -5.30 2.01
N THR A 254 24.51 -6.44 1.94
CA THR A 254 24.06 -7.62 1.20
C THR A 254 23.21 -8.53 2.07
N ILE A 255 22.07 -8.96 1.55
CA ILE A 255 21.18 -9.93 2.16
C ILE A 255 21.28 -11.24 1.36
N PRO A 256 21.96 -12.27 1.89
CA PRO A 256 22.15 -13.50 1.15
C PRO A 256 20.83 -14.22 0.85
N ALA A 257 20.67 -14.75 -0.34
CA ALA A 257 19.49 -15.46 -0.81
C ALA A 257 19.00 -16.51 0.21
N LYS A 258 19.90 -17.34 0.72
CA LYS A 258 19.62 -18.38 1.72
C LYS A 258 19.01 -17.87 3.04
N ASN A 259 19.17 -16.59 3.36
CA ASN A 259 18.70 -15.99 4.62
C ASN A 259 17.40 -15.19 4.44
N LYS A 260 16.98 -14.88 3.21
CA LYS A 260 15.82 -14.02 2.93
C LYS A 260 14.55 -14.55 3.59
N LYS A 261 14.25 -15.82 3.45
CA LYS A 261 13.05 -16.44 4.04
C LYS A 261 13.03 -16.28 5.56
N ALA A 262 14.11 -16.61 6.26
CA ALA A 262 14.21 -16.48 7.70
C ALA A 262 14.06 -15.01 8.15
N ILE A 263 14.69 -14.08 7.45
CA ILE A 263 14.57 -12.64 7.72
C ILE A 263 13.12 -12.18 7.55
N ARG A 264 12.38 -12.65 6.53
CA ARG A 264 10.96 -12.31 6.35
C ARG A 264 10.07 -12.86 7.46
N GLU A 265 10.35 -14.07 7.95
CA GLU A 265 9.66 -14.66 9.11
C GLU A 265 9.92 -13.85 10.39
N GLU A 266 11.16 -13.43 10.62
CA GLU A 266 11.51 -12.52 11.73
C GLU A 266 10.80 -11.16 11.59
N LEU A 267 10.77 -10.56 10.40
CA LEU A 267 10.10 -9.27 10.14
C LEU A 267 8.58 -9.38 10.34
N ASP A 268 7.97 -10.49 9.93
CA ASP A 268 6.54 -10.75 10.13
C ASP A 268 6.19 -10.80 11.62
N PHE A 269 7.04 -11.39 12.45
CA PHE A 269 6.90 -11.37 13.91
C PHE A 269 6.89 -9.94 14.49
N PHE A 270 7.63 -9.00 13.88
CA PHE A 270 7.63 -7.57 14.21
C PHE A 270 6.53 -6.78 13.49
N ASN A 271 5.58 -7.47 12.86
CA ASN A 271 4.50 -6.86 12.10
C ASN A 271 4.97 -6.01 10.90
N ILE A 272 6.11 -6.36 10.33
CA ILE A 272 6.62 -5.81 9.06
C ILE A 272 6.38 -6.85 7.97
N ASN A 273 5.22 -6.80 7.34
CA ASN A 273 4.76 -7.78 6.36
C ASN A 273 3.92 -7.13 5.25
N GLU A 274 3.47 -7.92 4.29
CA GLU A 274 2.70 -7.44 3.14
C GLU A 274 1.39 -6.76 3.57
N ALA A 275 0.66 -7.32 4.52
CA ALA A 275 -0.61 -6.76 4.96
C ALA A 275 -0.47 -5.42 5.71
N THR A 276 0.64 -5.21 6.42
CA THR A 276 0.88 -3.96 7.16
C THR A 276 1.49 -2.88 6.30
N LEU A 277 2.32 -3.23 5.33
CA LEU A 277 3.01 -2.28 4.46
C LEU A 277 2.17 -1.82 3.27
N PHE A 278 1.20 -2.65 2.83
CA PHE A 278 0.34 -2.34 1.69
C PHE A 278 -1.11 -2.23 2.16
N PRO A 279 -1.71 -1.02 2.08
CA PRO A 279 -3.09 -0.80 2.54
C PRO A 279 -4.15 -1.45 1.63
N GLU A 280 -3.79 -1.78 0.39
CA GLU A 280 -4.67 -2.30 -0.62
C GLU A 280 -5.21 -3.69 -0.21
N LEU A 281 -6.52 -3.90 -0.35
CA LEU A 281 -7.20 -5.12 0.07
C LEU A 281 -6.61 -6.38 -0.58
N GLU A 282 -6.16 -6.27 -1.83
CA GLU A 282 -5.55 -7.37 -2.58
C GLU A 282 -4.31 -7.93 -1.87
N HIS A 283 -3.42 -7.07 -1.40
CA HIS A 283 -2.23 -7.46 -0.65
C HIS A 283 -2.57 -8.09 0.70
N GLN A 284 -3.56 -7.53 1.40
CA GLN A 284 -4.02 -8.09 2.67
C GLN A 284 -4.61 -9.49 2.48
N MET A 285 -5.43 -9.70 1.45
CA MET A 285 -6.00 -11.02 1.15
C MET A 285 -4.93 -12.02 0.71
N THR A 286 -3.94 -11.58 -0.06
CA THR A 286 -2.80 -12.41 -0.47
C THR A 286 -2.00 -12.88 0.74
N TYR A 287 -1.69 -12.00 1.67
CA TYR A 287 -1.00 -12.31 2.92
C TYR A 287 -1.79 -13.32 3.78
N ILE A 288 -3.09 -13.09 3.98
CA ILE A 288 -3.96 -14.00 4.74
C ILE A 288 -4.01 -15.38 4.10
N LYS A 289 -4.14 -15.44 2.76
CA LYS A 289 -4.14 -16.71 2.02
C LYS A 289 -2.84 -17.48 2.20
N GLN A 290 -1.69 -16.82 2.07
CA GLN A 290 -0.38 -17.45 2.22
C GLN A 290 -0.17 -18.00 3.65
N ARG A 291 -0.59 -17.23 4.66
CA ARG A 291 -0.46 -17.63 6.06
C ARG A 291 -1.35 -18.82 6.43
N ASN A 292 -2.55 -18.92 5.88
CA ASN A 292 -3.50 -19.99 6.16
C ASN A 292 -3.23 -21.30 5.38
N VAL A 293 -2.46 -21.25 4.30
CA VAL A 293 -2.07 -22.46 3.54
C VAL A 293 -1.02 -23.29 4.29
N ILE A 294 -0.30 -22.70 5.25
CA ILE A 294 0.79 -23.37 5.97
C ILE A 294 0.27 -24.27 7.09
N ASP A 295 -1.01 -24.19 7.50
CA ASP A 295 -1.51 -24.84 8.70
C ASP A 295 -2.73 -25.75 8.47
N VAL A 296 -2.70 -26.57 7.43
CA VAL A 296 -3.77 -27.58 7.17
C VAL A 296 -3.77 -28.70 8.23
N GLY A 297 -2.81 -28.72 9.15
CA GLY A 297 -2.70 -29.72 10.22
C GLY A 297 -2.96 -29.23 11.64
N ALA A 298 -3.01 -27.92 11.87
CA ALA A 298 -3.27 -27.38 13.21
C ALA A 298 -4.76 -27.00 13.35
N VAL A 299 -5.43 -27.62 14.29
CA VAL A 299 -6.78 -27.18 14.69
C VAL A 299 -6.69 -25.73 15.14
N PRO A 300 -7.49 -24.81 14.56
CA PRO A 300 -7.46 -23.40 14.92
C PRO A 300 -7.52 -23.21 16.43
N SER A 301 -6.71 -22.31 16.97
CA SER A 301 -6.59 -22.10 18.42
C SER A 301 -7.93 -21.77 19.09
N PHE A 302 -8.87 -21.13 18.37
CA PHE A 302 -10.22 -20.87 18.89
C PHE A 302 -11.05 -22.16 19.09
N VAL A 303 -10.81 -23.22 18.30
CA VAL A 303 -11.48 -24.52 18.48
C VAL A 303 -10.92 -25.24 19.72
N ARG A 304 -9.61 -25.12 19.97
CA ARG A 304 -9.01 -25.62 21.21
C ARG A 304 -9.53 -24.88 22.44
N TYR A 305 -9.64 -23.56 22.35
CA TYR A 305 -10.18 -22.72 23.42
C TYR A 305 -11.64 -23.06 23.72
N ARG A 306 -12.45 -23.31 22.68
CA ARG A 306 -13.84 -23.77 22.84
C ARG A 306 -13.96 -25.13 23.54
N ASN A 307 -13.05 -26.06 23.21
CA ASN A 307 -13.04 -27.39 23.83
C ASN A 307 -12.52 -27.34 25.28
N ILE A 308 -11.62 -26.42 25.62
CA ILE A 308 -11.13 -26.25 27.00
C ILE A 308 -12.22 -25.63 27.87
N VAL A 309 -12.96 -24.65 27.36
CA VAL A 309 -14.08 -24.03 28.09
C VAL A 309 -15.25 -24.98 28.27
N GLN A 310 -15.43 -25.96 27.37
CA GLN A 310 -16.44 -27.03 27.54
C GLN A 310 -16.06 -28.13 28.53
N SER A 311 -14.77 -28.22 28.92
CA SER A 311 -14.30 -29.25 29.84
C SER A 311 -14.16 -28.81 31.32
N GLU A 312 -14.27 -27.53 31.62
CA GLU A 312 -13.97 -27.02 32.97
C GLU A 312 -15.12 -26.37 33.72
N ASP A 313 -16.27 -26.03 33.11
CA ASP A 313 -17.41 -25.51 33.88
C ASP A 313 -18.75 -25.81 33.24
N ASN A 314 -19.58 -26.56 33.97
CA ASN A 314 -21.02 -26.43 33.91
C ASN A 314 -21.36 -24.97 34.31
N ASP A 315 -22.09 -24.24 33.47
CA ASP A 315 -22.68 -22.93 33.68
C ASP A 315 -21.91 -21.71 33.14
N CYS A 316 -21.53 -21.75 31.87
CA CYS A 316 -21.51 -20.52 31.05
C CYS A 316 -21.93 -20.87 29.61
N ASP A 317 -23.22 -20.83 29.37
CA ASP A 317 -23.87 -21.08 28.09
C ASP A 317 -23.54 -19.92 27.09
N PHE A 318 -22.41 -20.06 26.39
CA PHE A 318 -22.07 -19.15 25.26
C PHE A 318 -22.95 -19.40 24.03
N ASN A 319 -23.82 -20.41 24.08
CA ASN A 319 -24.81 -20.70 23.04
C ASN A 319 -26.06 -19.79 23.11
N ASP A 320 -26.22 -19.00 24.18
CA ASP A 320 -27.40 -18.15 24.39
C ASP A 320 -27.38 -16.79 23.66
N LYS A 321 -26.36 -16.48 22.87
CA LYS A 321 -26.28 -15.17 22.19
C LYS A 321 -26.60 -15.17 20.68
N MET A 322 -26.77 -16.34 20.06
CA MET A 322 -27.41 -16.40 18.74
C MET A 322 -28.91 -16.69 18.92
N PRO A 323 -29.79 -15.89 18.31
CA PRO A 323 -31.21 -16.19 18.40
C PRO A 323 -31.41 -17.60 17.86
N ASN A 324 -31.96 -18.48 18.69
CA ASN A 324 -32.32 -19.83 18.26
C ASN A 324 -33.51 -19.69 17.32
N VAL A 325 -33.21 -19.64 16.01
CA VAL A 325 -34.17 -19.46 14.94
C VAL A 325 -35.34 -20.45 15.07
N GLU A 326 -35.03 -21.68 15.43
CA GLU A 326 -35.99 -22.75 15.61
C GLU A 326 -36.97 -22.46 16.77
N ARG A 327 -36.45 -21.97 17.88
CA ARG A 327 -37.24 -21.58 19.05
C ARG A 327 -38.17 -20.39 18.75
N ILE A 328 -37.63 -19.38 18.05
CA ILE A 328 -38.42 -18.19 17.64
C ILE A 328 -39.55 -18.57 16.67
N VAL A 329 -39.20 -19.35 15.63
CA VAL A 329 -40.21 -19.76 14.64
C VAL A 329 -41.31 -20.64 15.30
N ASN A 330 -40.93 -21.57 16.16
CA ASN A 330 -41.89 -22.41 16.88
C ASN A 330 -42.75 -21.61 17.88
N ALA A 331 -42.21 -20.59 18.53
CA ALA A 331 -42.96 -19.74 19.45
C ALA A 331 -43.96 -18.83 18.71
N VAL A 332 -43.59 -18.29 17.54
CA VAL A 332 -44.39 -17.32 16.80
C VAL A 332 -45.36 -18.00 15.82
N ALA A 333 -44.95 -19.12 15.21
CA ALA A 333 -45.68 -19.76 14.10
C ALA A 333 -46.02 -21.23 14.39
N GLY A 334 -45.96 -21.68 15.64
CA GLY A 334 -46.08 -23.09 16.04
C GLY A 334 -47.44 -23.76 15.78
N THR A 335 -48.45 -23.03 15.34
CA THR A 335 -49.76 -23.54 14.91
C THR A 335 -49.77 -24.03 13.46
N LEU A 336 -48.71 -23.78 12.70
CA LEU A 336 -48.61 -24.14 11.29
C LEU A 336 -48.09 -25.57 11.09
N SER A 337 -48.19 -26.06 9.86
CA SER A 337 -47.70 -27.41 9.53
C SER A 337 -46.21 -27.57 9.78
N LYS A 338 -45.75 -28.79 10.09
CA LYS A 338 -44.32 -29.09 10.30
C LYS A 338 -43.46 -28.79 9.09
N ASP A 339 -43.99 -28.95 7.89
CA ASP A 339 -43.28 -28.69 6.64
C ASP A 339 -43.01 -27.21 6.44
N THR A 340 -44.03 -26.37 6.71
CA THR A 340 -43.90 -24.91 6.68
C THR A 340 -42.93 -24.40 7.73
N LEU A 341 -42.99 -24.92 8.96
CA LEU A 341 -42.04 -24.57 10.03
C LEU A 341 -40.58 -24.93 9.66
N ASN A 342 -40.35 -26.15 9.14
CA ASN A 342 -39.00 -26.57 8.72
C ASN A 342 -38.46 -25.71 7.57
N THR A 343 -39.34 -25.34 6.63
CA THR A 343 -38.97 -24.47 5.50
C THR A 343 -38.64 -23.06 5.99
N LEU A 344 -39.39 -22.50 6.93
CA LEU A 344 -39.07 -21.21 7.55
C LEU A 344 -37.74 -21.23 8.28
N VAL A 345 -37.53 -22.23 9.14
CA VAL A 345 -36.27 -22.38 9.91
C VAL A 345 -35.06 -22.48 9.00
N SER A 346 -35.13 -23.29 7.95
CA SER A 346 -34.03 -23.45 7.01
C SER A 346 -33.68 -22.14 6.30
N ASN A 347 -34.66 -21.47 5.72
CA ASN A 347 -34.45 -20.23 4.98
C ASN A 347 -33.96 -19.08 5.89
N ILE A 348 -34.47 -19.00 7.13
CA ILE A 348 -34.03 -17.97 8.08
C ILE A 348 -32.59 -18.26 8.54
N LYS A 349 -32.24 -19.52 8.84
CA LYS A 349 -30.86 -19.91 9.18
C LYS A 349 -29.86 -19.52 8.09
N ASP A 350 -30.21 -19.76 6.83
CA ASP A 350 -29.36 -19.36 5.69
C ASP A 350 -29.17 -17.84 5.62
N LEU A 351 -30.23 -17.06 5.76
CA LEU A 351 -30.18 -15.59 5.71
C LEU A 351 -29.49 -14.97 6.95
N THR A 352 -29.57 -15.60 8.11
CA THR A 352 -28.92 -15.13 9.34
C THR A 352 -27.48 -15.63 9.48
N SER A 353 -26.98 -16.47 8.58
CA SER A 353 -25.57 -16.90 8.53
C SER A 353 -24.61 -15.81 8.05
N TYR A 354 -25.11 -14.76 7.41
CA TYR A 354 -24.27 -13.63 6.96
C TYR A 354 -23.76 -12.81 8.15
N VAL A 355 -22.48 -12.45 8.12
CA VAL A 355 -21.87 -11.58 9.12
C VAL A 355 -22.59 -10.23 9.15
N ASP A 356 -22.93 -9.75 10.35
CA ASP A 356 -23.63 -8.47 10.59
C ASP A 356 -25.01 -8.36 9.91
N TRP A 357 -25.71 -9.48 9.69
CA TRP A 357 -27.02 -9.49 9.06
C TRP A 357 -28.03 -8.56 9.76
N LYS A 358 -27.95 -8.42 11.11
CA LYS A 358 -28.81 -7.53 11.91
C LYS A 358 -28.70 -6.05 11.52
N GLN A 359 -27.55 -5.63 10.98
CA GLN A 359 -27.27 -4.24 10.58
C GLN A 359 -27.56 -3.98 9.10
N LYS A 360 -27.77 -5.04 8.29
CA LYS A 360 -27.99 -4.93 6.84
C LYS A 360 -29.48 -4.86 6.49
N ASP A 361 -29.97 -3.67 6.11
CA ASP A 361 -31.37 -3.45 5.70
C ASP A 361 -31.83 -4.41 4.60
N VAL A 362 -30.96 -4.70 3.64
CA VAL A 362 -31.28 -5.62 2.54
C VAL A 362 -31.58 -7.03 3.06
N VAL A 363 -30.76 -7.55 3.99
CA VAL A 363 -30.95 -8.89 4.56
C VAL A 363 -32.20 -8.95 5.43
N ARG A 364 -32.44 -7.93 6.25
CA ARG A 364 -33.71 -7.82 7.04
C ARG A 364 -34.93 -7.83 6.14
N SER A 365 -34.91 -7.08 5.05
CA SER A 365 -35.98 -7.05 4.06
C SER A 365 -36.16 -8.42 3.36
N GLN A 366 -35.07 -9.12 3.07
CA GLN A 366 -35.12 -10.47 2.50
C GLN A 366 -35.72 -11.49 3.48
N ILE A 367 -35.34 -11.46 4.75
CA ILE A 367 -35.94 -12.31 5.79
C ILE A 367 -37.44 -12.10 5.82
N LYS A 368 -37.91 -10.85 5.95
CA LYS A 368 -39.34 -10.51 6.00
C LYS A 368 -40.07 -10.99 4.75
N THR A 369 -39.54 -10.75 3.56
CA THR A 369 -40.17 -11.12 2.29
C THR A 369 -40.23 -12.64 2.14
N THR A 370 -39.17 -13.36 2.51
CA THR A 370 -39.09 -14.82 2.45
C THR A 370 -40.09 -15.47 3.43
N CYS A 371 -40.11 -14.99 4.68
CA CYS A 371 -41.08 -15.46 5.67
C CYS A 371 -42.52 -15.23 5.18
N ARG A 372 -42.88 -14.04 4.71
CA ARG A 372 -44.19 -13.74 4.19
C ARG A 372 -44.61 -14.68 3.07
N ARG A 373 -43.72 -14.95 2.10
CA ARG A 373 -44.01 -15.85 0.97
C ARG A 373 -44.31 -17.28 1.44
N ILE A 374 -43.52 -17.81 2.37
CA ILE A 374 -43.75 -19.17 2.91
C ILE A 374 -45.02 -19.23 3.72
N LEU A 375 -45.28 -18.23 4.55
CA LEU A 375 -46.50 -18.16 5.39
C LEU A 375 -47.79 -17.98 4.58
N GLN A 376 -47.73 -17.42 3.39
CA GLN A 376 -48.88 -17.29 2.50
C GLN A 376 -49.45 -18.61 1.95
N GLU A 377 -48.68 -19.72 2.11
CA GLU A 377 -49.17 -21.05 1.75
C GLU A 377 -50.28 -21.54 2.70
N GLU A 378 -50.28 -21.07 3.94
CA GLU A 378 -51.24 -21.50 4.97
C GLU A 378 -52.07 -20.34 5.58
N LEU A 379 -51.63 -19.11 5.44
CA LEU A 379 -52.22 -17.92 6.08
C LEU A 379 -52.75 -16.91 5.07
N SER A 380 -53.68 -16.06 5.51
CA SER A 380 -54.11 -14.92 4.74
C SER A 380 -52.97 -13.93 4.46
N SER A 381 -53.10 -13.07 3.44
CA SER A 381 -52.09 -12.07 3.10
C SER A 381 -51.80 -11.10 4.24
N ASN A 382 -52.77 -10.81 5.09
CA ASN A 382 -52.61 -9.89 6.21
C ASN A 382 -51.89 -10.60 7.39
N ASP A 383 -52.33 -11.80 7.74
CA ASP A 383 -51.75 -12.57 8.85
C ASP A 383 -50.32 -12.98 8.55
N SER A 384 -50.03 -13.38 7.30
CA SER A 384 -48.64 -13.72 6.86
C SER A 384 -47.68 -12.51 6.94
N MET A 385 -48.20 -11.29 6.70
CA MET A 385 -47.40 -10.07 6.81
C MET A 385 -47.09 -9.72 8.27
N GLN A 386 -48.09 -9.85 9.15
CA GLN A 386 -47.94 -9.59 10.59
C GLN A 386 -46.99 -10.61 11.23
N MET A 387 -47.16 -11.88 10.93
CA MET A 387 -46.34 -12.96 11.45
C MET A 387 -44.88 -12.88 10.95
N ALA A 388 -44.66 -12.54 9.69
CA ALA A 388 -43.33 -12.31 9.15
C ALA A 388 -42.60 -11.13 9.83
N GLN A 389 -43.32 -10.06 10.15
CA GLN A 389 -42.78 -8.94 10.92
C GLN A 389 -42.44 -9.37 12.35
N LEU A 390 -43.31 -10.10 13.00
CA LEU A 390 -43.11 -10.60 14.38
C LEU A 390 -41.89 -11.54 14.49
N ILE A 391 -41.70 -12.43 13.51
CA ILE A 391 -40.50 -13.27 13.43
C ILE A 391 -39.25 -12.41 13.33
N LEU A 392 -39.24 -11.40 12.44
CA LEU A 392 -38.09 -10.51 12.28
C LEU A 392 -37.79 -9.73 13.56
N ASP A 393 -38.83 -9.18 14.23
CA ASP A 393 -38.67 -8.39 15.45
C ASP A 393 -38.07 -9.23 16.59
N ASN A 394 -38.54 -10.47 16.75
CA ASN A 394 -37.97 -11.40 17.73
C ASN A 394 -36.52 -11.84 17.39
N LEU A 395 -36.16 -11.96 16.11
CA LEU A 395 -34.80 -12.23 15.69
C LEU A 395 -33.85 -11.03 15.96
N LEU A 396 -34.35 -9.82 15.97
CA LEU A 396 -33.60 -8.59 16.25
C LEU A 396 -33.51 -8.27 17.74
N SER A 397 -34.46 -8.80 18.55
CA SER A 397 -34.51 -8.54 19.99
C SER A 397 -33.30 -9.12 20.73
N PRO A 398 -32.72 -8.40 21.70
CA PRO A 398 -31.64 -8.88 22.54
C PRO A 398 -32.11 -9.72 23.74
N THR A 399 -33.43 -9.84 23.97
CA THR A 399 -34.04 -10.47 25.16
C THR A 399 -34.75 -11.77 24.83
N ASP A 400 -34.79 -12.71 25.80
CA ASP A 400 -35.47 -14.01 25.68
C ASP A 400 -37.00 -13.93 25.81
N GLU A 401 -37.57 -12.73 25.97
CA GLU A 401 -39.01 -12.52 26.01
C GLU A 401 -39.57 -12.37 24.59
N PHE A 402 -40.32 -13.34 24.14
CA PHE A 402 -40.96 -13.34 22.82
C PHE A 402 -42.26 -12.59 22.87
N SER A 403 -42.47 -11.67 21.94
CA SER A 403 -43.82 -11.10 21.68
C SER A 403 -44.64 -12.10 20.89
N ILE A 404 -45.71 -12.58 21.45
CA ILE A 404 -46.68 -13.52 20.84
C ILE A 404 -47.95 -12.74 20.50
N ILE A 405 -48.46 -12.89 19.28
CA ILE A 405 -49.80 -12.41 18.91
C ILE A 405 -50.72 -13.63 19.04
N GLU A 406 -51.71 -13.57 19.95
CA GLU A 406 -52.83 -14.48 19.92
C GLU A 406 -53.67 -14.14 18.69
N LEU A 407 -53.61 -14.98 17.66
CA LEU A 407 -54.54 -14.93 16.55
C LEU A 407 -55.87 -15.51 17.06
N GLU A 408 -56.89 -14.66 17.20
CA GLU A 408 -58.29 -15.14 17.38
C GLU A 408 -58.65 -15.97 16.14
N VAL A 409 -58.95 -17.26 16.38
CA VAL A 409 -59.37 -18.25 15.40
C VAL A 409 -60.84 -18.04 15.05
#